data_927a29b212ef11f88cece80ac51cfae0
#
_entry.id   927a29b212ef11f88cece80ac51cfae0
#
_cell.length_a   1.000
_cell.length_b   1.000
_cell.length_c   1.000
_cell.angle_alpha   90.00
_cell.angle_beta   90.00
_cell.angle_gamma   90.00
#
_symmetry.space_group_name_H-M   'P 1'
#
loop_
_entity.id
_entity.type
_entity.pdbx_description
1 polymer ?
#
loop_
_entity_poly.entity_id
_entity_poly.type
_entity_poly.pdbx_seq_one_letter_code
_entity_poly.pdbx_strand_id
1 'polypeptide(L)'
;MRTRPIKVLLIDDDTLLGNILTTALTMEGMEVHYQSSLTGLKAIVNEFQPNIAVLDIEVGTGDGITRMPDIRKVTDTLPVIIISSHTEADEVKRALQQGAIVYLKKPIDIYELKAYIERYAHEWKQTILRIGEMELNTESRILSHQGEEVKRLTWMEYGILKLLYEQKGQSIPYADFSELWEDGIMSEASLQNFISRIRRLISVDPTISLDSTGKGYSLCF
;
A
#
# COMPACT_ATOMS: atom_id res chain seq x y z
N MET A 1 -21.61 -12.15 -7.92
CA MET A 1 -20.24 -12.18 -8.44
C MET A 1 -19.34 -12.81 -7.39
N ARG A 2 -18.65 -13.91 -7.69
CA ARG A 2 -17.66 -14.47 -6.75
C ARG A 2 -16.46 -13.52 -6.73
N THR A 3 -16.25 -12.83 -5.64
CA THR A 3 -15.01 -12.07 -5.42
C THR A 3 -13.86 -13.07 -5.36
N ARG A 4 -12.75 -12.80 -6.06
CA ARG A 4 -11.54 -13.64 -5.93
C ARG A 4 -11.09 -13.63 -4.48
N PRO A 5 -10.60 -14.75 -3.93
CA PRO A 5 -10.08 -14.80 -2.57
C PRO A 5 -8.88 -13.83 -2.43
N ILE A 6 -8.73 -13.25 -1.23
CA ILE A 6 -7.55 -12.49 -0.86
C ILE A 6 -6.38 -13.47 -0.76
N LYS A 7 -5.28 -13.19 -1.48
CA LYS A 7 -4.05 -13.97 -1.42
C LYS A 7 -3.10 -13.40 -0.38
N VAL A 8 -2.79 -14.19 0.62
CA VAL A 8 -1.91 -13.83 1.74
C VAL A 8 -0.62 -14.62 1.66
N LEU A 9 0.52 -13.92 1.58
CA LEU A 9 1.83 -14.53 1.76
C LEU A 9 2.22 -14.43 3.24
N LEU A 10 2.30 -15.58 3.92
CA LEU A 10 2.67 -15.67 5.34
C LEU A 10 4.06 -16.26 5.49
N ILE A 11 4.95 -15.56 6.20
CA ILE A 11 6.34 -15.98 6.41
C ILE A 11 6.65 -15.90 7.89
N ASP A 12 6.91 -17.06 8.51
CA ASP A 12 7.21 -17.21 9.92
C ASP A 12 7.88 -18.57 10.13
N ASP A 13 9.00 -18.66 10.82
CA ASP A 13 9.71 -19.94 11.07
C ASP A 13 9.09 -20.76 12.21
N ASP A 14 8.23 -20.16 13.03
CA ASP A 14 7.36 -20.91 13.94
C ASP A 14 6.28 -21.64 13.14
N THR A 15 6.55 -22.91 12.83
CA THR A 15 5.63 -23.75 12.04
C THR A 15 4.29 -23.97 12.71
N LEU A 16 4.23 -23.94 14.05
CA LEU A 16 2.97 -24.08 14.78
C LEU A 16 2.10 -22.84 14.57
N LEU A 17 2.66 -21.66 14.79
CA LEU A 17 1.97 -20.38 14.57
C LEU A 17 1.56 -20.24 13.10
N GLY A 18 2.48 -20.53 12.17
CA GLY A 18 2.23 -20.47 10.73
C GLY A 18 1.04 -21.35 10.30
N ASN A 19 0.95 -22.58 10.82
CA ASN A 19 -0.16 -23.49 10.53
C ASN A 19 -1.48 -23.01 11.15
N ILE A 20 -1.46 -22.46 12.36
CA ILE A 20 -2.64 -21.91 13.02
C ILE A 20 -3.17 -20.74 12.22
N LEU A 21 -2.33 -19.77 11.87
CA LEU A 21 -2.72 -18.59 11.09
C LEU A 21 -3.21 -18.99 9.69
N THR A 22 -2.50 -19.91 9.01
CA THR A 22 -2.91 -20.43 7.70
C THR A 22 -4.31 -21.04 7.77
N THR A 23 -4.57 -21.89 8.75
CA THR A 23 -5.86 -22.54 8.93
C THR A 23 -6.95 -21.50 9.17
N ALA A 24 -6.73 -20.61 10.12
CA ALA A 24 -7.70 -19.57 10.47
C ALA A 24 -8.05 -18.66 9.29
N LEU A 25 -7.05 -18.15 8.57
CA LEU A 25 -7.26 -17.26 7.43
C LEU A 25 -7.93 -18.00 6.26
N THR A 26 -7.59 -19.28 6.04
CA THR A 26 -8.23 -20.10 5.00
C THR A 26 -9.71 -20.37 5.32
N MET A 27 -10.07 -20.59 6.59
CA MET A 27 -11.47 -20.72 7.01
C MET A 27 -12.28 -19.44 6.75
N GLU A 28 -11.63 -18.29 6.72
CA GLU A 28 -12.24 -17.01 6.38
C GLU A 28 -12.26 -16.72 4.85
N GLY A 29 -11.93 -17.72 4.04
CA GLY A 29 -12.02 -17.66 2.57
C GLY A 29 -10.81 -17.00 1.89
N MET A 30 -9.68 -16.86 2.58
CA MET A 30 -8.42 -16.37 2.01
C MET A 30 -7.61 -17.52 1.41
N GLU A 31 -6.81 -17.23 0.39
CA GLU A 31 -5.82 -18.14 -0.19
C GLU A 31 -4.47 -17.83 0.44
N VAL A 32 -3.94 -18.74 1.27
CA VAL A 32 -2.72 -18.49 2.04
C VAL A 32 -1.57 -19.32 1.49
N HIS A 33 -0.46 -18.65 1.14
CA HIS A 33 0.82 -19.31 0.88
C HIS A 33 1.71 -19.10 2.11
N TYR A 34 1.98 -20.18 2.83
CA TYR A 34 2.85 -20.18 4.00
C TYR A 34 4.23 -20.72 3.66
N GLN A 35 5.26 -20.08 4.16
CA GLN A 35 6.63 -20.61 4.17
C GLN A 35 7.37 -20.27 5.45
N SER A 36 8.25 -21.17 5.89
CA SER A 36 9.04 -21.03 7.12
C SER A 36 10.43 -20.45 6.90
N SER A 37 10.67 -19.83 5.75
CA SER A 37 11.98 -19.23 5.45
C SER A 37 11.86 -18.05 4.48
N LEU A 38 12.87 -17.19 4.48
CA LEU A 38 12.99 -16.06 3.54
C LEU A 38 13.56 -16.48 2.17
N THR A 39 13.81 -17.79 1.97
CA THR A 39 14.39 -18.31 0.72
C THR A 39 13.37 -18.20 -0.41
N GLY A 40 13.81 -17.76 -1.58
CA GLY A 40 12.95 -17.69 -2.76
C GLY A 40 11.88 -16.58 -2.72
N LEU A 41 11.95 -15.64 -1.76
CA LEU A 41 10.94 -14.60 -1.54
C LEU A 41 10.53 -13.87 -2.82
N LYS A 42 11.48 -13.49 -3.67
CA LYS A 42 11.18 -12.83 -4.96
C LYS A 42 10.40 -13.73 -5.93
N ALA A 43 10.77 -15.00 -6.01
CA ALA A 43 10.09 -15.94 -6.90
C ALA A 43 8.65 -16.14 -6.45
N ILE A 44 8.44 -16.35 -5.16
CA ILE A 44 7.11 -16.55 -4.58
C ILE A 44 6.22 -15.33 -4.74
N VAL A 45 6.73 -14.13 -4.46
CA VAL A 45 5.96 -12.89 -4.68
C VAL A 45 5.56 -12.76 -6.16
N ASN A 46 6.45 -13.10 -7.09
CA ASN A 46 6.15 -13.02 -8.51
C ASN A 46 5.18 -14.10 -9.00
N GLU A 47 5.29 -15.34 -8.50
CA GLU A 47 4.46 -16.47 -8.93
C GLU A 47 3.09 -16.48 -8.27
N PHE A 48 3.07 -16.31 -6.95
CA PHE A 48 1.84 -16.34 -6.17
C PHE A 48 1.03 -15.06 -6.32
N GLN A 49 1.68 -13.92 -6.57
CA GLN A 49 1.06 -12.58 -6.67
C GLN A 49 0.14 -12.28 -5.48
N PRO A 50 0.69 -12.23 -4.26
CA PRO A 50 -0.10 -11.98 -3.06
C PRO A 50 -0.72 -10.58 -3.08
N ASN A 51 -1.88 -10.44 -2.43
CA ASN A 51 -2.51 -9.14 -2.19
C ASN A 51 -1.92 -8.46 -0.96
N ILE A 52 -1.35 -9.24 -0.03
CA ILE A 52 -0.73 -8.77 1.20
C ILE A 52 0.31 -9.79 1.68
N ALA A 53 1.38 -9.31 2.30
CA ALA A 53 2.35 -10.16 2.99
C ALA A 53 2.27 -9.95 4.50
N VAL A 54 2.37 -11.03 5.26
CA VAL A 54 2.55 -11.06 6.72
C VAL A 54 3.92 -11.67 6.96
N LEU A 55 4.82 -10.91 7.55
CA LEU A 55 6.24 -11.24 7.64
C LEU A 55 6.73 -11.14 9.07
N ASP A 56 7.26 -12.24 9.60
CA ASP A 56 8.01 -12.20 10.86
C ASP A 56 9.35 -11.49 10.66
N ILE A 57 9.80 -10.80 11.70
CA ILE A 57 11.14 -10.21 11.73
C ILE A 57 12.19 -11.29 11.84
N GLU A 58 12.03 -12.21 12.77
CA GLU A 58 12.99 -13.29 13.00
C GLU A 58 12.55 -14.54 12.24
N VAL A 59 13.21 -14.85 11.13
CA VAL A 59 12.93 -16.03 10.33
C VAL A 59 14.22 -16.83 10.16
N GLY A 60 14.40 -17.86 10.97
CA GLY A 60 15.63 -18.63 11.09
C GLY A 60 16.80 -17.75 11.55
N THR A 61 17.82 -17.59 10.72
CA THR A 61 18.93 -16.65 10.95
C THR A 61 18.78 -15.33 10.20
N GLY A 62 17.66 -15.13 9.54
CA GLY A 62 17.40 -13.95 8.71
C GLY A 62 16.54 -12.92 9.43
N ASP A 63 16.68 -11.67 9.00
CA ASP A 63 15.88 -10.54 9.46
C ASP A 63 14.89 -10.14 8.34
N GLY A 64 13.60 -10.33 8.62
CA GLY A 64 12.51 -10.04 7.68
C GLY A 64 12.48 -8.60 7.21
N ILE A 65 12.79 -7.63 8.09
CA ILE A 65 12.83 -6.21 7.71
C ILE A 65 13.91 -5.96 6.66
N THR A 66 15.09 -6.56 6.81
CA THR A 66 16.20 -6.41 5.84
C THR A 66 15.89 -7.07 4.50
N ARG A 67 14.89 -7.96 4.45
CA ARG A 67 14.43 -8.63 3.22
C ARG A 67 13.27 -7.92 2.52
N MET A 68 12.64 -6.93 3.16
CA MET A 68 11.58 -6.13 2.52
C MET A 68 12.01 -5.49 1.19
N PRO A 69 13.25 -4.99 1.02
CA PRO A 69 13.72 -4.52 -0.30
C PRO A 69 13.66 -5.57 -1.40
N ASP A 70 13.72 -6.87 -1.09
CA ASP A 70 13.57 -7.92 -2.09
C ASP A 70 12.13 -8.05 -2.60
N ILE A 71 11.14 -7.84 -1.73
CA ILE A 71 9.73 -7.70 -2.10
C ILE A 71 9.56 -6.47 -2.98
N ARG A 72 10.14 -5.33 -2.57
CA ARG A 72 10.04 -4.05 -3.28
C ARG A 72 10.66 -4.06 -4.68
N LYS A 73 11.62 -4.96 -4.95
CA LYS A 73 12.18 -5.16 -6.30
C LYS A 73 11.22 -5.87 -7.25
N VAL A 74 10.29 -6.66 -6.73
CA VAL A 74 9.27 -7.36 -7.53
C VAL A 74 8.03 -6.47 -7.64
N THR A 75 7.59 -5.93 -6.51
CA THR A 75 6.44 -5.03 -6.42
C THR A 75 6.67 -4.04 -5.28
N ASP A 76 6.71 -2.76 -5.59
CA ASP A 76 6.89 -1.71 -4.59
C ASP A 76 5.58 -1.38 -3.86
N THR A 77 4.49 -2.00 -4.29
CA THR A 77 3.13 -1.71 -3.85
C THR A 77 2.57 -2.75 -2.88
N LEU A 78 3.09 -3.96 -2.78
CA LEU A 78 2.56 -5.01 -1.90
C LEU A 78 2.51 -4.53 -0.44
N PRO A 79 1.33 -4.48 0.20
CA PRO A 79 1.25 -4.17 1.62
C PRO A 79 1.95 -5.25 2.45
N VAL A 80 2.74 -4.83 3.42
CA VAL A 80 3.47 -5.74 4.32
C VAL A 80 3.08 -5.43 5.75
N ILE A 81 2.52 -6.43 6.42
CA ILE A 81 2.31 -6.44 7.87
C ILE A 81 3.52 -7.12 8.48
N ILE A 82 4.16 -6.48 9.43
CA ILE A 82 5.21 -7.09 10.24
C ILE A 82 4.59 -7.69 11.49
N ILE A 83 5.01 -8.91 11.84
CA ILE A 83 4.69 -9.55 13.11
C ILE A 83 6.00 -9.79 13.87
N SER A 84 6.02 -9.62 15.19
CA SER A 84 7.24 -9.84 15.98
C SER A 84 6.98 -10.02 17.46
N SER A 85 7.87 -10.75 18.13
CA SER A 85 7.95 -10.84 19.60
C SER A 85 8.58 -9.58 20.21
N HIS A 86 9.35 -8.84 19.44
CA HIS A 86 10.00 -7.59 19.85
C HIS A 86 9.08 -6.39 19.68
N THR A 87 9.23 -5.42 20.55
CA THR A 87 8.40 -4.19 20.53
C THR A 87 9.22 -2.93 20.81
N GLU A 88 10.53 -3.04 20.65
CA GLU A 88 11.42 -1.90 20.80
C GLU A 88 11.08 -0.83 19.74
N ALA A 89 11.00 0.41 20.18
CA ALA A 89 10.61 1.52 19.31
C ALA A 89 11.50 1.65 18.04
N ASP A 90 12.77 1.28 18.16
CA ASP A 90 13.71 1.33 17.05
C ASP A 90 13.39 0.28 15.97
N GLU A 91 12.91 -0.91 16.34
CA GLU A 91 12.50 -1.94 15.38
C GLU A 91 11.21 -1.57 14.68
N VAL A 92 10.23 -1.08 15.43
CA VAL A 92 8.98 -0.56 14.86
C VAL A 92 9.28 0.56 13.86
N LYS A 93 10.12 1.53 14.25
CA LYS A 93 10.55 2.61 13.37
C LYS A 93 11.25 2.09 12.11
N ARG A 94 12.15 1.12 12.26
CA ARG A 94 12.88 0.51 11.14
C ARG A 94 11.92 -0.18 10.17
N ALA A 95 10.93 -0.94 10.66
CA ALA A 95 9.94 -1.61 9.85
C ALA A 95 9.09 -0.61 9.04
N LEU A 96 8.58 0.43 9.70
CA LEU A 96 7.77 1.47 9.04
C LEU A 96 8.59 2.25 8.00
N GLN A 97 9.85 2.57 8.28
CA GLN A 97 10.75 3.22 7.32
C GLN A 97 11.03 2.35 6.08
N GLN A 98 11.00 1.02 6.22
CA GLN A 98 11.12 0.08 5.10
C GLN A 98 9.78 -0.16 4.38
N GLY A 99 8.72 0.52 4.80
CA GLY A 99 7.42 0.49 4.14
C GLY A 99 6.48 -0.61 4.64
N ALA A 100 6.65 -1.10 5.87
CA ALA A 100 5.60 -1.85 6.55
C ALA A 100 4.39 -0.94 6.79
N ILE A 101 3.19 -1.48 6.60
CA ILE A 101 1.94 -0.73 6.82
C ILE A 101 1.42 -0.89 8.25
N VAL A 102 1.76 -2.00 8.88
CA VAL A 102 1.35 -2.35 10.25
C VAL A 102 2.47 -3.15 10.91
N TYR A 103 2.63 -2.96 12.20
CA TYR A 103 3.50 -3.75 13.07
C TYR A 103 2.67 -4.36 14.19
N LEU A 104 2.57 -5.69 14.23
CA LEU A 104 1.80 -6.44 15.22
C LEU A 104 2.71 -7.19 16.18
N LYS A 105 2.38 -7.09 17.47
CA LYS A 105 3.08 -7.83 18.52
C LYS A 105 2.56 -9.25 18.63
N LYS A 106 3.47 -10.24 18.71
CA LYS A 106 3.13 -11.59 19.15
C LYS A 106 2.83 -11.63 20.67
N PRO A 107 1.82 -12.38 21.16
CA PRO A 107 0.96 -13.30 20.40
C PRO A 107 -0.05 -12.59 19.54
N ILE A 108 -0.26 -13.11 18.31
CA ILE A 108 -1.13 -12.50 17.31
C ILE A 108 -2.60 -12.77 17.64
N ASP A 109 -3.40 -11.71 17.72
CA ASP A 109 -4.85 -11.80 17.67
C ASP A 109 -5.28 -12.00 16.20
N ILE A 110 -5.92 -13.14 15.93
CA ILE A 110 -6.34 -13.52 14.57
C ILE A 110 -7.39 -12.53 14.02
N TYR A 111 -8.27 -12.02 14.87
CA TYR A 111 -9.30 -11.05 14.44
C TYR A 111 -8.68 -9.70 14.09
N GLU A 112 -7.67 -9.27 14.85
CA GLU A 112 -6.91 -8.06 14.56
C GLU A 112 -6.14 -8.21 13.23
N LEU A 113 -5.38 -9.30 13.07
CA LEU A 113 -4.66 -9.58 11.83
C LEU A 113 -5.60 -9.63 10.62
N LYS A 114 -6.73 -10.33 10.75
CA LYS A 114 -7.77 -10.41 9.70
C LYS A 114 -8.29 -9.02 9.33
N ALA A 115 -8.62 -8.18 10.31
CA ALA A 115 -9.13 -6.83 10.07
C ALA A 115 -8.13 -5.97 9.25
N TYR A 116 -6.84 -6.07 9.57
CA TYR A 116 -5.80 -5.40 8.77
C TYR A 116 -5.66 -6.00 7.37
N ILE A 117 -5.68 -7.34 7.24
CA ILE A 117 -5.62 -8.00 5.93
C ILE A 117 -6.81 -7.54 5.07
N GLU A 118 -8.03 -7.61 5.57
CA GLU A 118 -9.23 -7.19 4.84
C GLU A 118 -9.17 -5.72 4.44
N ARG A 119 -8.78 -4.85 5.36
CA ARG A 119 -8.64 -3.43 5.08
C ARG A 119 -7.65 -3.18 3.95
N TYR A 120 -6.45 -3.70 4.07
CA TYR A 120 -5.35 -3.33 3.17
C TYR A 120 -5.31 -4.17 1.89
N ALA A 121 -5.72 -5.44 1.88
CA ALA A 121 -5.78 -6.25 0.67
C ALA A 121 -6.94 -5.86 -0.26
N HIS A 122 -8.03 -5.28 0.27
CA HIS A 122 -9.14 -4.77 -0.55
C HIS A 122 -8.87 -3.42 -1.19
N GLU A 123 -8.09 -2.58 -0.56
CA GLU A 123 -7.62 -1.32 -1.16
C GLU A 123 -6.75 -1.57 -2.41
N TRP A 124 -6.28 -2.79 -2.60
CA TRP A 124 -5.34 -3.23 -3.65
C TRP A 124 -5.99 -4.00 -4.81
N LYS A 125 -7.31 -3.95 -4.97
CA LYS A 125 -7.90 -4.36 -6.25
C LYS A 125 -7.40 -3.41 -7.31
N GLN A 126 -6.79 -3.97 -8.39
CA GLN A 126 -6.50 -3.21 -9.61
C GLN A 126 -7.76 -2.44 -10.01
N THR A 127 -7.86 -1.24 -9.53
CA THR A 127 -8.89 -0.32 -9.95
C THR A 127 -8.21 0.71 -10.82
N ILE A 128 -8.57 0.75 -12.08
CA ILE A 128 -8.16 1.82 -12.97
C ILE A 128 -9.10 2.99 -12.71
N LEU A 129 -8.58 4.05 -12.12
CA LEU A 129 -9.29 5.30 -11.98
C LEU A 129 -9.12 6.11 -13.27
N ARG A 130 -10.21 6.44 -13.91
CA ARG A 130 -10.21 7.29 -15.12
C ARG A 130 -10.35 8.74 -14.72
N ILE A 131 -9.34 9.53 -15.09
CA ILE A 131 -9.23 10.96 -14.83
C ILE A 131 -9.13 11.64 -16.18
N GLY A 132 -10.27 12.09 -16.75
CA GLY A 132 -10.32 12.49 -18.15
C GLY A 132 -9.96 11.32 -19.07
N GLU A 133 -8.98 11.52 -19.96
CA GLU A 133 -8.40 10.49 -20.82
C GLU A 133 -7.21 9.75 -20.17
N MET A 134 -6.85 10.13 -18.95
CA MET A 134 -5.78 9.44 -18.20
C MET A 134 -6.33 8.27 -17.40
N GLU A 135 -5.48 7.27 -17.18
CA GLU A 135 -5.75 6.11 -16.37
C GLU A 135 -4.72 6.01 -15.23
N LEU A 136 -5.19 5.98 -13.98
CA LEU A 136 -4.37 5.73 -12.82
C LEU A 136 -4.61 4.30 -12.33
N ASN A 137 -3.62 3.44 -12.50
CA ASN A 137 -3.63 2.11 -11.90
C ASN A 137 -3.34 2.24 -10.40
N THR A 138 -4.30 1.86 -9.55
CA THR A 138 -4.19 2.04 -8.10
C THR A 138 -3.19 1.09 -7.46
N GLU A 139 -2.88 -0.03 -8.09
CA GLU A 139 -1.91 -1.01 -7.59
C GLU A 139 -0.48 -0.60 -7.90
N SER A 140 -0.17 -0.38 -9.17
CA SER A 140 1.17 0.02 -9.59
C SER A 140 1.46 1.50 -9.39
N ARG A 141 0.44 2.32 -9.10
CA ARG A 141 0.48 3.78 -9.06
C ARG A 141 0.97 4.41 -10.37
N ILE A 142 0.84 3.67 -11.46
CA ILE A 142 1.20 4.16 -12.77
C ILE A 142 0.07 5.03 -13.29
N LEU A 143 0.40 6.26 -13.61
CA LEU A 143 -0.44 7.17 -14.36
C LEU A 143 -0.08 7.01 -15.85
N SER A 144 -1.07 6.70 -16.67
CA SER A 144 -0.91 6.53 -18.11
C SER A 144 -1.88 7.44 -18.87
N HIS A 145 -1.52 7.75 -20.12
CA HIS A 145 -2.36 8.50 -21.05
C HIS A 145 -2.33 7.78 -22.40
N GLN A 146 -3.50 7.43 -22.93
CA GLN A 146 -3.65 6.70 -24.20
C GLN A 146 -2.83 5.39 -24.24
N GLY A 147 -2.70 4.71 -23.10
CA GLY A 147 -1.97 3.44 -22.97
C GLY A 147 -0.46 3.58 -22.77
N GLU A 148 0.11 4.79 -22.81
CA GLU A 148 1.52 5.03 -22.52
C GLU A 148 1.71 5.49 -21.07
N GLU A 149 2.77 4.97 -20.42
CA GLU A 149 3.13 5.36 -19.06
C GLU A 149 3.62 6.81 -19.03
N VAL A 150 2.93 7.69 -18.30
CA VAL A 150 3.37 9.07 -18.05
C VAL A 150 4.34 9.09 -16.88
N LYS A 151 3.96 8.42 -15.77
CA LYS A 151 4.80 8.33 -14.57
C LYS A 151 4.27 7.30 -13.58
N ARG A 152 5.18 6.65 -12.86
CA ARG A 152 4.86 5.98 -11.60
C ARG A 152 4.88 7.02 -10.47
N LEU A 153 3.72 7.23 -9.83
CA LEU A 153 3.56 8.20 -8.76
C LEU A 153 4.24 7.71 -7.47
N THR A 154 4.81 8.64 -6.72
CA THR A 154 5.18 8.39 -5.32
C THR A 154 3.91 8.15 -4.50
N TRP A 155 4.02 7.55 -3.31
CA TRP A 155 2.88 7.33 -2.42
C TRP A 155 2.10 8.61 -2.14
N MET A 156 2.82 9.71 -1.98
CA MET A 156 2.24 10.99 -1.68
C MET A 156 1.50 11.61 -2.89
N GLU A 157 2.13 11.58 -4.06
CA GLU A 157 1.47 12.03 -5.30
C GLU A 157 0.22 11.20 -5.58
N TYR A 158 0.29 9.88 -5.34
CA TYR A 158 -0.85 8.97 -5.46
C TYR A 158 -1.96 9.30 -4.47
N GLY A 159 -1.63 9.43 -3.17
CA GLY A 159 -2.60 9.74 -2.12
C GLY A 159 -3.33 11.05 -2.38
N ILE A 160 -2.59 12.10 -2.75
CA ILE A 160 -3.17 13.41 -3.10
C ILE A 160 -4.10 13.29 -4.32
N LEU A 161 -3.64 12.63 -5.40
CA LEU A 161 -4.44 12.48 -6.61
C LEU A 161 -5.69 11.62 -6.38
N LYS A 162 -5.59 10.56 -5.57
CA LYS A 162 -6.72 9.71 -5.18
C LYS A 162 -7.75 10.48 -4.37
N LEU A 163 -7.32 11.25 -3.36
CA LEU A 163 -8.21 12.08 -2.56
C LEU A 163 -8.95 13.12 -3.42
N LEU A 164 -8.23 13.77 -4.33
CA LEU A 164 -8.81 14.71 -5.29
C LEU A 164 -9.81 14.03 -6.24
N TYR A 165 -9.53 12.80 -6.67
CA TYR A 165 -10.41 12.00 -7.51
C TYR A 165 -11.71 11.63 -6.78
N GLU A 166 -11.62 11.17 -5.53
CA GLU A 166 -12.78 10.76 -4.72
C GLU A 166 -13.73 11.92 -4.44
N GLN A 167 -13.19 13.13 -4.37
CA GLN A 167 -13.98 14.36 -4.16
C GLN A 167 -14.04 15.25 -5.42
N LYS A 168 -14.06 14.62 -6.59
CA LYS A 168 -14.12 15.29 -7.89
C LYS A 168 -15.11 16.45 -7.91
N GLY A 169 -14.66 17.60 -8.40
CA GLY A 169 -15.46 18.83 -8.53
C GLY A 169 -15.71 19.57 -7.22
N GLN A 170 -15.27 19.02 -6.07
CA GLN A 170 -15.34 19.71 -4.78
C GLN A 170 -13.99 20.31 -4.41
N SER A 171 -14.03 21.41 -3.65
CA SER A 171 -12.85 22.01 -3.09
C SER A 171 -12.46 21.30 -1.80
N ILE A 172 -11.27 20.69 -1.77
CA ILE A 172 -10.71 20.01 -0.61
C ILE A 172 -9.84 21.01 0.16
N PRO A 173 -10.16 21.32 1.42
CA PRO A 173 -9.35 22.20 2.26
C PRO A 173 -7.93 21.67 2.48
N TYR A 174 -6.97 22.57 2.69
CA TYR A 174 -5.58 22.17 3.00
C TYR A 174 -5.47 21.21 4.20
N ALA A 175 -6.33 21.38 5.21
CA ALA A 175 -6.34 20.55 6.41
C ALA A 175 -6.64 19.07 6.09
N ASP A 176 -7.49 18.78 5.12
CA ASP A 176 -7.91 17.41 4.79
C ASP A 176 -6.77 16.60 4.15
N PHE A 177 -5.82 17.29 3.51
CA PHE A 177 -4.61 16.64 3.00
C PHE A 177 -3.65 16.22 4.11
N SER A 178 -3.75 16.79 5.32
CA SER A 178 -2.90 16.42 6.45
C SER A 178 -3.14 14.99 6.93
N GLU A 179 -4.33 14.44 6.69
CA GLU A 179 -4.66 13.05 7.01
C GLU A 179 -3.86 12.02 6.18
N LEU A 180 -3.26 12.45 5.06
CA LEU A 180 -2.36 11.62 4.25
C LEU A 180 -0.97 11.46 4.88
N TRP A 181 -0.66 12.17 5.97
CA TRP A 181 0.60 12.14 6.69
C TRP A 181 0.43 11.54 8.08
N GLU A 182 1.10 10.43 8.34
CA GLU A 182 1.08 9.77 9.66
C GLU A 182 1.69 10.64 10.76
N ASP A 183 2.62 11.55 10.43
CA ASP A 183 3.25 12.47 11.38
C ASP A 183 2.50 13.81 11.57
N GLY A 184 1.33 13.97 10.98
CA GLY A 184 0.40 15.10 11.24
C GLY A 184 0.88 16.49 10.83
N ILE A 185 2.04 16.67 10.22
CA ILE A 185 2.59 17.99 9.88
C ILE A 185 3.06 18.02 8.43
N MET A 186 2.12 18.19 7.49
CA MET A 186 2.51 18.71 6.18
C MET A 186 2.51 20.23 6.20
N SER A 187 3.64 20.84 5.80
CA SER A 187 3.63 22.28 5.55
C SER A 187 2.83 22.57 4.27
N GLU A 188 2.12 23.69 4.26
CA GLU A 188 1.40 24.16 3.06
C GLU A 188 2.33 24.26 1.83
N ALA A 189 3.58 24.67 2.03
CA ALA A 189 4.59 24.71 0.97
C ALA A 189 4.91 23.34 0.37
N SER A 190 4.94 22.28 1.20
CA SER A 190 5.16 20.91 0.73
C SER A 190 3.98 20.44 -0.12
N LEU A 191 2.75 20.69 0.30
CA LEU A 191 1.55 20.38 -0.48
C LEU A 191 1.55 21.12 -1.82
N GLN A 192 1.86 22.42 -1.83
CA GLN A 192 1.95 23.21 -3.06
C GLN A 192 2.97 22.61 -4.07
N ASN A 193 4.10 22.10 -3.57
CA ASN A 193 5.09 21.43 -4.41
C ASN A 193 4.54 20.14 -5.05
N PHE A 194 3.81 19.31 -4.29
CA PHE A 194 3.17 18.10 -4.83
C PHE A 194 2.08 18.46 -5.83
N ILE A 195 1.23 19.41 -5.52
CA ILE A 195 0.19 19.91 -6.44
C ILE A 195 0.79 20.41 -7.75
N SER A 196 1.88 21.16 -7.68
CA SER A 196 2.58 21.66 -8.86
C SER A 196 3.13 20.53 -9.74
N ARG A 197 3.65 19.47 -9.11
CA ARG A 197 4.11 18.27 -9.82
C ARG A 197 2.95 17.54 -10.48
N ILE A 198 1.85 17.33 -9.75
CA ILE A 198 0.65 16.65 -10.26
C ILE A 198 0.07 17.45 -11.43
N ARG A 199 -0.05 18.78 -11.32
CA ARG A 199 -0.51 19.61 -12.45
C ARG A 199 0.31 19.38 -13.72
N ARG A 200 1.63 19.30 -13.60
CA ARG A 200 2.51 19.04 -14.75
C ARG A 200 2.26 17.66 -15.34
N LEU A 201 1.98 16.65 -14.52
CA LEU A 201 1.71 15.30 -15.00
C LEU A 201 0.38 15.20 -15.73
N ILE A 202 -0.67 15.84 -15.21
CA ILE A 202 -2.02 15.79 -15.81
C ILE A 202 -2.19 16.78 -16.95
N SER A 203 -1.27 17.72 -17.15
CA SER A 203 -1.38 18.73 -18.24
C SER A 203 -1.24 18.14 -19.65
N VAL A 204 -0.91 16.86 -19.78
CA VAL A 204 -0.93 16.14 -21.06
C VAL A 204 -2.36 15.92 -21.57
N ASP A 205 -3.34 15.95 -20.67
CA ASP A 205 -4.76 15.91 -20.98
C ASP A 205 -5.41 17.26 -20.69
N PRO A 206 -5.80 18.04 -21.73
CA PRO A 206 -6.38 19.37 -21.55
C PRO A 206 -7.80 19.35 -20.95
N THR A 207 -8.44 18.18 -20.83
CA THR A 207 -9.77 18.06 -20.22
C THR A 207 -9.72 18.08 -18.71
N ILE A 208 -8.51 17.92 -18.12
CA ILE A 208 -8.30 17.87 -16.67
C ILE A 208 -7.84 19.23 -16.17
N SER A 209 -8.49 19.76 -15.15
CA SER A 209 -8.01 20.92 -14.40
C SER A 209 -7.81 20.60 -12.92
N LEU A 210 -6.74 21.12 -12.34
CA LEU A 210 -6.44 21.07 -10.92
C LEU A 210 -6.29 22.52 -10.41
N ASP A 211 -7.38 23.05 -9.85
CA ASP A 211 -7.50 24.45 -9.52
C ASP A 211 -7.25 24.74 -8.05
N SER A 212 -6.70 25.93 -7.77
CA SER A 212 -6.61 26.46 -6.41
C SER A 212 -7.86 27.25 -6.08
N THR A 213 -8.52 26.95 -4.97
CA THR A 213 -9.82 27.50 -4.58
C THR A 213 -9.75 28.45 -3.38
N GLY A 214 -8.60 29.11 -3.17
CA GLY A 214 -8.37 30.07 -2.07
C GLY A 214 -8.05 29.41 -0.71
N LYS A 215 -8.68 28.30 -0.36
CA LYS A 215 -8.40 27.54 0.89
C LYS A 215 -8.09 26.05 0.64
N GLY A 216 -7.97 25.65 -0.62
CA GLY A 216 -7.76 24.25 -0.98
C GLY A 216 -7.58 24.05 -2.47
N TYR A 217 -7.81 22.81 -2.91
CA TYR A 217 -7.67 22.40 -4.31
C TYR A 217 -8.89 21.62 -4.77
N SER A 218 -9.21 21.72 -6.07
CA SER A 218 -10.24 20.91 -6.71
C SER A 218 -9.74 20.30 -8.01
N LEU A 219 -10.15 19.08 -8.31
CA LEU A 219 -9.88 18.36 -9.56
C LEU A 219 -11.16 18.25 -10.36
N CYS A 220 -11.12 18.67 -11.61
CA CYS A 220 -12.24 18.59 -12.57
C CYS A 220 -11.79 17.87 -13.85
N PHE A 221 -12.64 17.02 -14.41
CA PHE A 221 -12.45 16.30 -15.68
C PHE A 221 -13.76 15.71 -16.18
#